data_f3987c489a668d6a5b7a6d08afa4c2c8
#
_entry.id   f3987c489a668d6a5b7a6d08afa4c2c8
#
_cell.length_a   1.000
_cell.length_b   1.000
_cell.length_c   1.000
_cell.angle_alpha   90.00
_cell.angle_beta   90.00
_cell.angle_gamma   90.00
#
_symmetry.space_group_name_H-M   'P 1'
#
loop_
_entity.id
_entity.type
_entity.pdbx_description
1 polymer ?
#
loop_
_entity_poly.entity_id
_entity_poly.type
_entity_poly.pdbx_seq_one_letter_code
_entity_poly.pdbx_strand_id
1 'polypeptide(L)'
;MTKSKWKNKIKKACIEAGTYQKYFDSIIDTLAGILEIRDKAQEKFELSGGNPVVMHTNKGGATNMTKNPALVAIMDCNARALAYWRDLGLTPAGLKRLGDKGLINKDSGGGLADALEALGI
;
A
#
# COMPACT_ATOMS: atom_id res chain seq x y z
N MET A 1 -9.88 5.12 -2.79
CA MET A 1 -10.61 3.97 -2.20
C MET A 1 -10.64 4.13 -0.68
N THR A 2 -11.71 3.71 -0.04
CA THR A 2 -11.83 3.81 1.41
C THR A 2 -11.01 2.74 2.13
N LYS A 3 -10.70 3.01 3.40
CA LYS A 3 -10.01 2.05 4.27
C LYS A 3 -10.72 0.71 4.32
N SER A 4 -12.06 0.71 4.48
CA SER A 4 -12.85 -0.52 4.51
C SER A 4 -12.72 -1.36 3.25
N LYS A 5 -12.75 -0.72 2.08
CA LYS A 5 -12.57 -1.43 0.80
C LYS A 5 -11.16 -2.01 0.68
N TRP A 6 -10.15 -1.26 1.11
CA TRP A 6 -8.78 -1.76 1.13
C TRP A 6 -8.62 -2.95 2.07
N LYS A 7 -9.19 -2.87 3.28
CA LYS A 7 -9.16 -4.01 4.22
C LYS A 7 -9.70 -5.28 3.59
N ASN A 8 -10.86 -5.20 2.94
CA ASN A 8 -11.48 -6.35 2.31
C ASN A 8 -10.62 -6.92 1.17
N LYS A 9 -10.05 -6.05 0.34
CA LYS A 9 -9.17 -6.47 -0.76
C LYS A 9 -7.89 -7.13 -0.26
N ILE A 10 -7.24 -6.54 0.74
CA ILE A 10 -6.00 -7.07 1.30
C ILE A 10 -6.24 -8.42 1.95
N LYS A 11 -7.30 -8.53 2.75
CA LYS A 11 -7.66 -9.80 3.39
C LYS A 11 -7.91 -10.89 2.35
N LYS A 12 -8.68 -10.57 1.31
CA LYS A 12 -8.95 -11.52 0.22
C LYS A 12 -7.65 -11.95 -0.45
N ALA A 13 -6.75 -11.02 -0.73
CA ALA A 13 -5.46 -11.33 -1.34
C ALA A 13 -4.62 -12.26 -0.45
N CYS A 14 -4.59 -12.02 0.86
CA CYS A 14 -3.90 -12.89 1.80
C CYS A 14 -4.50 -14.30 1.82
N ILE A 15 -5.81 -14.41 1.78
CA ILE A 15 -6.50 -15.71 1.73
C ILE A 15 -6.12 -16.44 0.43
N GLU A 16 -6.16 -15.76 -0.72
CA GLU A 16 -5.80 -16.33 -2.02
C GLU A 16 -4.34 -16.77 -2.07
N ALA A 17 -3.45 -16.00 -1.45
CA ALA A 17 -2.02 -16.34 -1.38
C ALA A 17 -1.72 -17.45 -0.36
N GLY A 18 -2.68 -17.78 0.50
CA GLY A 18 -2.49 -18.76 1.57
C GLY A 18 -1.73 -18.23 2.77
N THR A 19 -1.60 -16.92 2.91
CA THR A 19 -0.83 -16.31 4.01
C THR A 19 -1.70 -15.79 5.14
N TYR A 20 -3.03 -15.77 4.97
CA TYR A 20 -3.90 -15.15 5.96
C TYR A 20 -3.86 -15.89 7.30
N GLN A 21 -3.64 -15.10 8.35
CA GLN A 21 -3.76 -15.50 9.76
C GLN A 21 -4.58 -14.44 10.47
N LYS A 22 -5.38 -14.85 11.46
CA LYS A 22 -6.24 -13.91 12.18
C LYS A 22 -5.45 -12.77 12.82
N TYR A 23 -4.24 -13.02 13.29
CA TYR A 23 -3.39 -11.99 13.86
C TYR A 23 -2.88 -10.97 12.83
N PHE A 24 -3.08 -11.21 11.55
CA PHE A 24 -2.78 -10.21 10.51
C PHE A 24 -3.83 -9.10 10.43
N ASP A 25 -4.99 -9.25 11.06
CA ASP A 25 -6.07 -8.27 10.94
C ASP A 25 -5.64 -6.85 11.33
N SER A 26 -4.84 -6.70 12.39
CA SER A 26 -4.32 -5.39 12.79
C SER A 26 -3.32 -4.81 11.80
N ILE A 27 -2.49 -5.66 11.21
CA ILE A 27 -1.53 -5.26 10.16
C ILE A 27 -2.28 -4.81 8.92
N ILE A 28 -3.29 -5.58 8.52
CA ILE A 28 -4.16 -5.27 7.37
C ILE A 28 -4.88 -3.94 7.60
N ASP A 29 -5.39 -3.71 8.79
CA ASP A 29 -6.06 -2.46 9.14
C ASP A 29 -5.11 -1.25 9.00
N THR A 30 -3.90 -1.36 9.49
CA THR A 30 -2.90 -0.30 9.39
C THR A 30 -2.51 -0.05 7.93
N LEU A 31 -2.26 -1.10 7.16
CA LEU A 31 -1.94 -0.97 5.73
C LEU A 31 -3.10 -0.32 4.96
N ALA A 32 -4.33 -0.73 5.24
CA ALA A 32 -5.52 -0.15 4.60
C ALA A 32 -5.62 1.36 4.87
N GLY A 33 -5.30 1.79 6.09
CA GLY A 33 -5.25 3.21 6.43
C GLY A 33 -4.18 3.98 5.66
N ILE A 34 -3.00 3.40 5.50
CA ILE A 34 -1.91 3.98 4.70
C ILE A 34 -2.35 4.13 3.25
N LEU A 35 -3.00 3.11 2.69
CA LEU A 35 -3.43 3.13 1.29
C LEU A 35 -4.57 4.13 1.05
N GLU A 36 -5.46 4.32 2.01
CA GLU A 36 -6.49 5.37 1.93
C GLU A 36 -5.85 6.75 1.89
N ILE A 37 -4.86 7.01 2.73
CA ILE A 37 -4.13 8.28 2.73
C ILE A 37 -3.40 8.48 1.41
N ARG A 38 -2.75 7.44 0.90
CA ARG A 38 -2.09 7.47 -0.40
C ARG A 38 -3.06 7.84 -1.51
N ASP A 39 -4.23 7.22 -1.54
CA ASP A 39 -5.23 7.46 -2.59
C ASP A 39 -5.74 8.91 -2.54
N LYS A 40 -5.93 9.46 -1.34
CA LYS A 40 -6.31 10.87 -1.18
C LYS A 40 -5.21 11.82 -1.66
N ALA A 41 -3.96 11.49 -1.35
CA ALA A 41 -2.80 12.29 -1.82
C ALA A 41 -2.65 12.19 -3.34
N GLN A 42 -2.89 11.02 -3.92
CA GLN A 42 -2.86 10.80 -5.36
C GLN A 42 -3.91 11.65 -6.07
N GLU A 43 -5.12 11.71 -5.54
CA GLU A 43 -6.18 12.56 -6.08
C GLU A 43 -5.78 14.04 -6.06
N LYS A 44 -5.24 14.52 -4.95
CA LYS A 44 -4.75 15.90 -4.84
C LYS A 44 -3.59 16.20 -5.78
N PHE A 45 -2.69 15.24 -5.96
CA PHE A 45 -1.58 15.37 -6.90
C PHE A 45 -2.09 15.55 -8.33
N GLU A 46 -3.04 14.72 -8.74
CA GLU A 46 -3.65 14.82 -10.09
C GLU A 46 -4.42 16.12 -10.28
N LEU A 47 -5.18 16.56 -9.26
CA LEU A 47 -5.93 17.82 -9.30
C LEU A 47 -5.01 19.04 -9.40
N SER A 48 -3.79 18.95 -8.88
CA SER A 48 -2.79 20.02 -8.97
C SER A 48 -2.03 20.03 -10.29
N GLY A 49 -2.35 19.13 -11.22
CA GLY A 49 -1.71 19.04 -12.53
C GLY A 49 -0.63 17.96 -12.63
N GLY A 50 -0.41 17.18 -11.57
CA GLY A 50 0.54 16.07 -11.60
C GLY A 50 2.02 16.50 -11.65
N ASN A 51 2.33 17.72 -11.24
CA ASN A 51 3.69 18.23 -11.27
C ASN A 51 4.48 17.81 -10.03
N PRO A 52 5.70 17.24 -10.20
CA PRO A 52 6.52 16.83 -9.06
C PRO A 52 7.06 17.99 -8.24
N VAL A 53 7.09 19.19 -8.81
CA VAL A 53 7.53 20.42 -8.13
C VAL A 53 6.45 21.48 -8.24
N VAL A 54 6.35 22.31 -7.21
CA VAL A 54 5.40 23.43 -7.16
C VAL A 54 6.13 24.69 -6.67
N MET A 55 5.55 25.85 -6.99
CA MET A 55 6.06 27.12 -6.48
C MET A 55 5.51 27.34 -5.07
N HIS A 56 6.39 27.72 -4.17
CA HIS A 56 6.03 28.07 -2.80
C HIS A 56 6.51 29.47 -2.47
N THR A 57 5.61 30.30 -1.96
CA THR A 57 5.92 31.64 -1.50
C THR A 57 5.96 31.64 0.02
N ASN A 58 7.13 32.00 0.60
CA ASN A 58 7.28 32.09 2.05
C ASN A 58 6.67 33.38 2.60
N LYS A 59 6.70 33.56 3.93
CA LYS A 59 6.15 34.72 4.61
C LYS A 59 6.89 36.02 4.25
N GLY A 60 8.15 35.94 3.82
CA GLY A 60 8.95 37.09 3.36
C GLY A 60 8.71 37.49 1.90
N GLY A 61 7.79 36.79 1.20
CA GLY A 61 7.49 37.05 -0.20
C GLY A 61 8.43 36.38 -1.21
N ALA A 62 9.44 35.66 -0.75
CA ALA A 62 10.31 34.91 -1.66
C ALA A 62 9.62 33.68 -2.19
N THR A 63 9.70 33.47 -3.50
CA THR A 63 9.08 32.29 -4.18
C THR A 63 10.17 31.34 -4.62
N ASN A 64 10.04 30.07 -4.19
CA ASN A 64 10.98 29.00 -4.52
C ASN A 64 10.24 27.81 -5.09
N MET A 65 10.93 27.02 -5.93
CA MET A 65 10.45 25.71 -6.35
C MET A 65 10.67 24.72 -5.22
N THR A 66 9.63 23.96 -4.90
CA THR A 66 9.71 22.90 -3.89
C THR A 66 9.05 21.63 -4.40
N LYS A 67 9.37 20.50 -3.76
CA LYS A 67 8.70 19.24 -4.07
C LYS A 67 7.20 19.39 -3.78
N ASN A 68 6.37 18.81 -4.65
CA ASN A 68 4.93 18.79 -4.42
C ASN A 68 4.64 17.98 -3.15
N PRO A 69 4.03 18.57 -2.10
CA PRO A 69 3.75 17.86 -0.87
C PRO A 69 2.88 16.61 -1.06
N ALA A 70 1.97 16.65 -2.03
CA ALA A 70 1.13 15.48 -2.34
C ALA A 70 1.98 14.32 -2.87
N LEU A 71 2.96 14.59 -3.74
CA LEU A 71 3.87 13.56 -4.24
C LEU A 71 4.74 13.00 -3.11
N VAL A 72 5.23 13.84 -2.21
CA VAL A 72 6.02 13.39 -1.05
C VAL A 72 5.19 12.44 -0.19
N ALA A 73 3.93 12.77 0.06
CA ALA A 73 3.01 11.92 0.82
C ALA A 73 2.78 10.57 0.12
N ILE A 74 2.59 10.57 -1.22
CA ILE A 74 2.41 9.34 -2.00
C ILE A 74 3.65 8.44 -1.85
N MET A 75 4.83 8.99 -2.05
CA MET A 75 6.08 8.22 -1.98
C MET A 75 6.32 7.65 -0.59
N ASP A 76 6.02 8.45 0.44
CA ASP A 76 6.15 8.03 1.84
C ASP A 76 5.19 6.88 2.16
N CYS A 77 3.92 7.00 1.76
CA CYS A 77 2.93 5.94 1.94
C CYS A 77 3.34 4.66 1.20
N ASN A 78 3.81 4.77 -0.04
CA ASN A 78 4.23 3.61 -0.82
C ASN A 78 5.44 2.91 -0.18
N ALA A 79 6.41 3.66 0.32
CA ALA A 79 7.56 3.09 1.00
C ALA A 79 7.15 2.34 2.27
N ARG A 80 6.25 2.90 3.06
CA ARG A 80 5.72 2.26 4.27
C ARG A 80 4.89 1.03 3.93
N ALA A 81 4.04 1.14 2.90
CA ALA A 81 3.18 0.05 2.46
C ALA A 81 3.99 -1.17 2.01
N LEU A 82 5.14 -0.97 1.37
CA LEU A 82 5.98 -2.07 0.89
C LEU A 82 6.38 -3.03 2.02
N ALA A 83 6.71 -2.51 3.19
CA ALA A 83 7.05 -3.34 4.34
C ALA A 83 5.86 -4.20 4.79
N TYR A 84 4.65 -3.62 4.82
CA TYR A 84 3.44 -4.34 5.18
C TYR A 84 3.07 -5.39 4.14
N TRP A 85 3.16 -5.05 2.83
CA TRP A 85 2.95 -6.05 1.77
C TRP A 85 3.86 -7.25 1.93
N ARG A 86 5.12 -6.99 2.26
CA ARG A 86 6.12 -8.05 2.47
C ARG A 86 5.77 -8.90 3.69
N ASP A 87 5.42 -8.27 4.80
CA ASP A 87 5.07 -8.99 6.03
C ASP A 87 3.82 -9.86 5.86
N LEU A 88 2.89 -9.44 5.01
CA LEU A 88 1.69 -10.20 4.68
C LEU A 88 1.94 -11.31 3.64
N GLY A 89 3.16 -11.42 3.11
CA GLY A 89 3.48 -12.42 2.11
C GLY A 89 2.94 -12.10 0.72
N LEU A 90 2.66 -10.84 0.43
CA LEU A 90 2.13 -10.39 -0.87
C LEU A 90 3.22 -9.82 -1.77
N THR A 91 4.46 -10.15 -1.50
CA THR A 91 5.62 -9.94 -2.39
C THR A 91 6.34 -11.28 -2.55
N PRO A 92 7.10 -11.48 -3.62
CA PRO A 92 7.84 -12.74 -3.79
C PRO A 92 8.77 -13.05 -2.59
N ALA A 93 9.50 -12.06 -2.10
CA ALA A 93 10.39 -12.23 -0.96
C ALA A 93 9.63 -12.55 0.33
N GLY A 94 8.52 -11.84 0.59
CA GLY A 94 7.68 -12.07 1.76
C GLY A 94 7.00 -13.44 1.73
N LEU A 95 6.50 -13.84 0.57
CA LEU A 95 5.88 -15.15 0.39
C LEU A 95 6.87 -16.28 0.63
N LYS A 96 8.09 -16.15 0.08
CA LYS A 96 9.15 -17.12 0.31
C LYS A 96 9.50 -17.24 1.80
N ARG A 97 9.63 -16.11 2.47
CA ARG A 97 9.94 -16.11 3.91
C ARG A 97 8.88 -16.83 4.73
N LEU A 98 7.60 -16.59 4.44
CA LEU A 98 6.51 -17.26 5.14
C LEU A 98 6.46 -18.76 4.80
N GLY A 99 6.74 -19.11 3.54
CA GLY A 99 6.83 -20.50 3.11
C GLY A 99 7.96 -21.26 3.82
N ASP A 100 9.14 -20.64 3.93
CA ASP A 100 10.30 -21.22 4.63
C ASP A 100 10.03 -21.43 6.12
N LYS A 101 9.13 -20.63 6.72
CA LYS A 101 8.70 -20.76 8.10
C LYS A 101 7.49 -21.68 8.29
N GLY A 102 6.97 -22.28 7.22
CA GLY A 102 5.80 -23.14 7.29
C GLY A 102 4.51 -22.40 7.60
N LEU A 103 4.41 -21.11 7.29
CA LEU A 103 3.27 -20.25 7.62
C LEU A 103 2.29 -20.04 6.46
N ILE A 104 2.44 -20.79 5.36
CA ILE A 104 1.51 -20.75 4.25
C ILE A 104 0.46 -21.84 4.41
N ASN A 105 -0.82 -21.47 4.25
CA ASN A 105 -1.95 -22.39 4.33
C ASN A 105 -1.98 -23.30 3.10
N LYS A 106 -1.96 -24.62 3.31
CA LYS A 106 -1.87 -25.60 2.22
C LYS A 106 -3.13 -25.70 1.35
N ASP A 107 -4.26 -25.30 1.89
CA ASP A 107 -5.58 -25.42 1.22
C ASP A 107 -5.98 -24.15 0.46
N SER A 108 -5.07 -23.18 0.36
CA SER A 108 -5.35 -21.98 -0.41
C SER A 108 -5.21 -22.25 -1.90
N GLY A 109 -6.23 -21.89 -2.65
CA GLY A 109 -6.37 -22.30 -4.03
C GLY A 109 -5.55 -21.56 -5.06
N GLY A 110 -4.68 -20.63 -4.73
CA GLY A 110 -4.18 -19.80 -5.80
C GLY A 110 -2.68 -19.48 -5.76
N GLY A 111 -2.21 -18.83 -4.79
CA GLY A 111 -0.84 -18.34 -4.73
C GLY A 111 -0.74 -16.86 -5.05
N LEU A 112 0.50 -16.40 -5.26
CA LEU A 112 0.77 -14.98 -5.38
C LEU A 112 0.12 -14.33 -6.61
N ALA A 113 0.09 -15.04 -7.75
CA ALA A 113 -0.52 -14.51 -8.97
C ALA A 113 -2.00 -14.19 -8.77
N ASP A 114 -2.75 -15.11 -8.14
CA ASP A 114 -4.18 -14.91 -7.87
C ASP A 114 -4.39 -13.81 -6.82
N ALA A 115 -3.50 -13.69 -5.85
CA ALA A 115 -3.56 -12.64 -4.85
C ALA A 115 -3.38 -11.25 -5.49
N LEU A 116 -2.42 -11.11 -6.40
CA LEU A 116 -2.19 -9.86 -7.12
C LEU A 116 -3.36 -9.51 -8.03
N GLU A 117 -3.98 -10.50 -8.67
CA GLU A 117 -5.20 -10.30 -9.46
C GLU A 117 -6.34 -9.80 -8.58
N ALA A 118 -6.52 -10.38 -7.40
CA ALA A 118 -7.55 -9.94 -6.44
C ALA A 118 -7.36 -8.49 -5.98
N LEU A 119 -6.12 -8.01 -5.96
CA LEU A 119 -5.79 -6.62 -5.64
C LEU A 119 -6.00 -5.67 -6.82
N GLY A 120 -6.21 -6.19 -8.03
CA GLY A 120 -6.36 -5.38 -9.23
C GLY A 120 -5.05 -4.82 -9.77
N ILE A 121 -3.99 -5.51 -9.51
CA ILE A 121 -2.65 -5.10 -9.97
C ILE A 121 -2.26 -5.88 -11.23
#